data_b046e94a507bbc0b4e794a1346fd07ca
#
_entry.id   b046e94a507bbc0b4e794a1346fd07ca
#
_cell.length_a   1.000
_cell.length_b   1.000
_cell.length_c   1.000
_cell.angle_alpha   90.00
_cell.angle_beta   90.00
_cell.angle_gamma   90.00
#
_symmetry.space_group_name_H-M   'P 1'
#
loop_
_entity.id
_entity.type
_entity.pdbx_description
1 polymer ?
#
loop_
_entity_poly.entity_id
_entity_poly.type
_entity_poly.pdbx_seq_one_letter_code
_entity_poly.pdbx_strand_id
1 'polypeptide(L)'
;MQHSSQIQSNEVKVQVREWWNARPCGSRVSDKEIGSKPFFDEIEQHRYTQEYHIPKIANFENWKGREVLEIGCGLGTDLLQFARAGAQVTGIDLTPRSVELTSRRFELYGVKGHFEVGDAENLNFANEIFDLVYSHGVLHHSPNTQKAIDEIYRVLKPGGKTIVMLYHKNSYNYWVNIRILRGIAFALIRHEFPIELLSKFTGINVDLLCEYEKVIKGKSQWTVQDLLNNNTDGPGNPLSKVFTRPEAKRMFSRFRSVGTKVHWLVKKNIPLFGKYIPRPLDYALGRLVGWALYIIAVK
;
A
#
# COMPACT_ATOMS: atom_id res chain seq x y z
N MET A 1 -0.08 31.38 -5.23
CA MET A 1 0.22 30.04 -5.74
C MET A 1 0.45 29.02 -4.61
N GLN A 2 1.28 29.25 -3.60
CA GLN A 2 1.53 28.30 -2.49
C GLN A 2 0.27 28.02 -1.65
N HIS A 3 -0.54 29.03 -1.32
CA HIS A 3 -1.77 28.86 -0.52
C HIS A 3 -2.81 27.99 -1.23
N SER A 4 -3.02 28.18 -2.53
CA SER A 4 -3.95 27.35 -3.33
C SER A 4 -3.50 25.89 -3.43
N SER A 5 -2.20 25.62 -3.56
CA SER A 5 -1.65 24.27 -3.61
C SER A 5 -1.77 23.53 -2.27
N GLN A 6 -1.66 24.25 -1.15
CA GLN A 6 -1.85 23.69 0.19
C GLN A 6 -3.32 23.33 0.46
N ILE A 7 -4.26 24.17 0.06
CA ILE A 7 -5.70 23.89 0.17
C ILE A 7 -6.05 22.63 -0.61
N GLN A 8 -5.64 22.55 -1.88
CA GLN A 8 -5.87 21.38 -2.73
C GLN A 8 -5.24 20.09 -2.15
N SER A 9 -4.04 20.18 -1.58
CA SER A 9 -3.38 19.06 -0.91
C SER A 9 -4.18 18.56 0.29
N ASN A 10 -4.75 19.46 1.09
CA ASN A 10 -5.56 19.11 2.26
C ASN A 10 -6.89 18.47 1.84
N GLU A 11 -7.55 18.97 0.80
CA GLU A 11 -8.79 18.38 0.26
C GLU A 11 -8.56 16.94 -0.22
N VAL A 12 -7.49 16.70 -0.98
CA VAL A 12 -7.13 15.35 -1.43
C VAL A 12 -6.84 14.43 -0.24
N LYS A 13 -6.18 14.93 0.81
CA LYS A 13 -5.91 14.16 2.02
C LYS A 13 -7.19 13.74 2.75
N VAL A 14 -8.18 14.62 2.82
CA VAL A 14 -9.50 14.30 3.37
C VAL A 14 -10.16 13.20 2.56
N GLN A 15 -10.17 13.30 1.23
CA GLN A 15 -10.72 12.25 0.35
C GLN A 15 -10.00 10.91 0.53
N VAL A 16 -8.67 10.91 0.63
CA VAL A 16 -7.87 9.71 0.92
C VAL A 16 -8.27 9.08 2.25
N ARG A 17 -8.40 9.90 3.31
CA ARG A 17 -8.83 9.45 4.62
C ARG A 17 -10.22 8.82 4.59
N GLU A 18 -11.19 9.48 3.98
CA GLU A 18 -12.57 9.00 3.87
C GLU A 18 -12.65 7.68 3.10
N TRP A 19 -11.95 7.59 1.97
CA TRP A 19 -11.93 6.41 1.13
C TRP A 19 -11.34 5.18 1.86
N TRP A 20 -10.20 5.34 2.52
CA TRP A 20 -9.55 4.27 3.28
C TRP A 20 -10.29 3.95 4.59
N ASN A 21 -10.94 4.92 5.23
CA ASN A 21 -11.75 4.68 6.41
C ASN A 21 -12.97 3.81 6.10
N ALA A 22 -13.58 4.01 4.93
CA ALA A 22 -14.69 3.19 4.45
C ALA A 22 -14.23 1.80 3.95
N ARG A 23 -12.97 1.65 3.56
CA ARG A 23 -12.41 0.45 2.92
C ARG A 23 -11.02 0.13 3.46
N PRO A 24 -10.88 -0.33 4.73
CA PRO A 24 -9.58 -0.70 5.28
C PRO A 24 -8.86 -1.72 4.38
N CYS A 25 -7.55 -1.51 4.16
CA CYS A 25 -6.78 -2.31 3.23
C CYS A 25 -6.86 -3.80 3.56
N GLY A 26 -7.22 -4.63 2.57
CA GLY A 26 -7.34 -6.07 2.75
C GLY A 26 -8.66 -6.54 3.39
N SER A 27 -9.55 -5.66 3.86
CA SER A 27 -10.80 -6.06 4.54
C SER A 27 -11.76 -6.88 3.67
N ARG A 28 -11.63 -6.83 2.34
CA ARG A 28 -12.46 -7.60 1.39
C ARG A 28 -11.93 -9.00 1.09
N VAL A 29 -10.85 -9.43 1.73
CA VAL A 29 -10.22 -10.73 1.50
C VAL A 29 -10.96 -11.86 2.21
N SER A 30 -11.61 -11.55 3.32
CA SER A 30 -12.31 -12.51 4.18
C SER A 30 -13.80 -12.21 4.24
N ASP A 31 -14.61 -13.27 4.27
CA ASP A 31 -16.06 -13.20 4.51
C ASP A 31 -16.40 -13.34 6.01
N LYS A 32 -15.39 -13.42 6.88
CA LYS A 32 -15.58 -13.48 8.34
C LYS A 32 -15.96 -12.10 8.88
N GLU A 33 -16.56 -12.09 10.06
CA GLU A 33 -16.89 -10.86 10.77
C GLU A 33 -15.64 -9.99 10.96
N ILE A 34 -15.69 -8.76 10.44
CA ILE A 34 -14.58 -7.81 10.49
C ILE A 34 -14.18 -7.54 11.95
N GLY A 35 -12.91 -7.71 12.26
CA GLY A 35 -12.37 -7.53 13.61
C GLY A 35 -12.43 -8.78 14.48
N SER A 36 -12.92 -9.90 13.96
CA SER A 36 -12.83 -11.20 14.63
C SER A 36 -11.45 -11.84 14.43
N LYS A 37 -11.08 -12.76 15.32
CA LYS A 37 -9.80 -13.48 15.20
C LYS A 37 -9.71 -14.28 13.90
N PRO A 38 -10.74 -15.05 13.46
CA PRO A 38 -10.72 -15.73 12.17
C PRO A 38 -10.54 -14.79 10.98
N PHE A 39 -11.15 -13.59 11.02
CA PHE A 39 -10.94 -12.56 10.00
C PHE A 39 -9.45 -12.18 9.90
N PHE A 40 -8.80 -11.87 11.03
CA PHE A 40 -7.40 -11.48 11.03
C PHE A 40 -6.46 -12.61 10.62
N ASP A 41 -6.77 -13.87 10.99
CA ASP A 41 -6.00 -15.04 10.59
C ASP A 41 -6.03 -15.25 9.07
N GLU A 42 -7.21 -15.12 8.43
CA GLU A 42 -7.35 -15.22 6.97
C GLU A 42 -6.61 -14.08 6.24
N ILE A 43 -6.69 -12.84 6.74
CA ILE A 43 -5.95 -11.70 6.20
C ILE A 43 -4.44 -11.94 6.26
N GLU A 44 -3.91 -12.41 7.40
CA GLU A 44 -2.49 -12.70 7.58
C GLU A 44 -2.02 -13.80 6.63
N GLN A 45 -2.78 -14.89 6.54
CA GLN A 45 -2.49 -15.99 5.62
C GLN A 45 -2.50 -15.53 4.15
N HIS A 46 -3.52 -14.76 3.75
CA HIS A 46 -3.61 -14.23 2.40
C HIS A 46 -2.41 -13.32 2.07
N ARG A 47 -2.09 -12.38 2.96
CA ARG A 47 -1.00 -11.42 2.78
C ARG A 47 0.32 -12.14 2.53
N TYR A 48 0.74 -13.05 3.41
CA TYR A 48 2.04 -13.72 3.26
C TYR A 48 2.05 -14.83 2.22
N THR A 49 0.88 -15.29 1.77
CA THR A 49 0.77 -16.16 0.59
C THR A 49 0.98 -15.38 -0.70
N GLN A 50 0.37 -14.21 -0.84
CA GLN A 50 0.48 -13.38 -2.05
C GLN A 50 1.78 -12.58 -2.06
N GLU A 51 2.16 -12.01 -0.95
CA GLU A 51 3.33 -11.16 -0.78
C GLU A 51 4.42 -11.85 0.05
N TYR A 52 4.73 -13.10 -0.28
CA TYR A 52 5.66 -13.99 0.42
C TYR A 52 7.08 -13.44 0.59
N HIS A 53 7.42 -12.36 -0.10
CA HIS A 53 8.70 -11.65 0.02
C HIS A 53 8.76 -10.71 1.23
N ILE A 54 7.63 -10.29 1.80
CA ILE A 54 7.57 -9.33 2.92
C ILE A 54 8.41 -9.80 4.12
N PRO A 55 8.26 -11.03 4.65
CA PRO A 55 9.03 -11.45 5.82
C PRO A 55 10.54 -11.40 5.60
N LYS A 56 11.01 -11.66 4.37
CA LYS A 56 12.43 -11.58 4.02
C LYS A 56 12.97 -10.15 3.92
N ILE A 57 12.10 -9.18 3.61
CA ILE A 57 12.50 -7.77 3.48
C ILE A 57 12.38 -7.07 4.83
N ALA A 58 11.25 -7.23 5.52
CA ALA A 58 11.01 -6.65 6.84
C ALA A 58 11.96 -7.22 7.89
N ASN A 59 12.28 -8.52 7.77
CA ASN A 59 13.16 -9.25 8.68
C ASN A 59 12.81 -9.00 10.15
N PHE A 60 11.56 -9.35 10.50
CA PHE A 60 10.90 -9.02 11.77
C PHE A 60 11.76 -9.33 13.00
N GLU A 61 12.46 -10.46 13.01
CA GLU A 61 13.30 -10.94 14.13
C GLU A 61 14.48 -10.02 14.45
N ASN A 62 14.98 -9.27 13.47
CA ASN A 62 16.12 -8.36 13.66
C ASN A 62 15.77 -7.14 14.53
N TRP A 63 14.50 -6.94 14.84
CA TRP A 63 14.02 -5.76 15.56
C TRP A 63 13.63 -6.05 17.01
N LYS A 64 13.98 -7.21 17.53
CA LYS A 64 13.76 -7.58 18.93
C LYS A 64 14.37 -6.52 19.87
N GLY A 65 13.55 -6.02 20.81
CA GLY A 65 13.93 -4.98 21.77
C GLY A 65 14.16 -3.59 21.16
N ARG A 66 13.79 -3.36 19.90
CA ARG A 66 13.93 -2.07 19.19
C ARG A 66 12.61 -1.33 19.11
N GLU A 67 12.70 0.00 19.03
CA GLU A 67 11.55 0.89 18.78
C GLU A 67 11.21 0.88 17.29
N VAL A 68 10.03 0.40 16.94
CA VAL A 68 9.55 0.27 15.57
C VAL A 68 8.28 1.10 15.38
N LEU A 69 8.30 2.02 14.40
CA LEU A 69 7.12 2.73 13.93
C LEU A 69 6.63 2.11 12.62
N GLU A 70 5.36 1.74 12.53
CA GLU A 70 4.69 1.47 11.26
C GLU A 70 3.78 2.63 10.89
N ILE A 71 4.04 3.24 9.72
CA ILE A 71 3.20 4.29 9.13
C ILE A 71 2.21 3.64 8.17
N GLY A 72 0.91 3.83 8.43
CA GLY A 72 -0.19 3.19 7.72
C GLY A 72 -0.35 1.73 8.16
N CYS A 73 -0.55 1.50 9.46
CA CYS A 73 -0.62 0.15 10.03
C CYS A 73 -1.85 -0.67 9.57
N GLY A 74 -2.89 -0.01 9.05
CA GLY A 74 -4.06 -0.66 8.46
C GLY A 74 -4.76 -1.64 9.39
N LEU A 75 -4.65 -2.93 9.12
CA LEU A 75 -5.18 -4.01 9.96
C LEU A 75 -4.13 -4.58 10.95
N GLY A 76 -2.98 -3.95 11.10
CA GLY A 76 -1.91 -4.34 12.02
C GLY A 76 -1.20 -5.64 11.64
N THR A 77 -1.26 -6.09 10.38
CA THR A 77 -0.76 -7.40 10.00
C THR A 77 0.76 -7.51 10.11
N ASP A 78 1.50 -6.56 9.56
CA ASP A 78 2.97 -6.55 9.63
C ASP A 78 3.44 -6.08 11.01
N LEU A 79 2.76 -5.10 11.61
CA LEU A 79 3.07 -4.59 12.95
C LEU A 79 3.01 -5.67 14.02
N LEU A 80 2.02 -6.57 13.93
CA LEU A 80 1.89 -7.70 14.84
C LEU A 80 3.10 -8.66 14.74
N GLN A 81 3.68 -8.85 13.55
CA GLN A 81 4.87 -9.71 13.41
C GLN A 81 6.10 -9.08 14.09
N PHE A 82 6.30 -7.76 13.96
CA PHE A 82 7.35 -7.05 14.70
C PHE A 82 7.16 -7.23 16.22
N ALA A 83 5.92 -7.05 16.70
CA ALA A 83 5.62 -7.21 18.12
C ALA A 83 5.82 -8.67 18.61
N ARG A 84 5.40 -9.67 17.84
CA ARG A 84 5.63 -11.10 18.13
C ARG A 84 7.12 -11.45 18.17
N ALA A 85 7.93 -10.78 17.35
CA ALA A 85 9.37 -10.91 17.36
C ALA A 85 10.04 -10.16 18.54
N GLY A 86 9.27 -9.47 19.37
CA GLY A 86 9.74 -8.79 20.58
C GLY A 86 10.18 -7.35 20.38
N ALA A 87 9.77 -6.69 19.30
CA ALA A 87 9.96 -5.24 19.14
C ALA A 87 8.95 -4.45 20.01
N GLN A 88 9.32 -3.22 20.39
CA GLN A 88 8.41 -2.23 20.94
C GLN A 88 7.77 -1.48 19.76
N VAL A 89 6.47 -1.66 19.58
CA VAL A 89 5.81 -1.23 18.35
C VAL A 89 4.87 -0.05 18.57
N THR A 90 4.96 0.91 17.67
CA THR A 90 4.00 2.01 17.50
C THR A 90 3.43 1.94 16.09
N GLY A 91 2.11 2.00 15.97
CA GLY A 91 1.40 2.04 14.69
C GLY A 91 0.61 3.33 14.54
N ILE A 92 0.74 3.98 13.40
CA ILE A 92 -0.15 5.08 13.04
C ILE A 92 -0.90 4.78 11.75
N ASP A 93 -2.11 5.28 11.66
CA ASP A 93 -2.88 5.30 10.41
C ASP A 93 -3.66 6.61 10.30
N LEU A 94 -3.89 7.06 9.08
CA LEU A 94 -4.67 8.29 8.84
C LEU A 94 -6.15 8.12 9.23
N THR A 95 -6.62 6.88 9.31
CA THR A 95 -8.02 6.51 9.52
C THR A 95 -8.28 5.96 10.92
N PRO A 96 -9.28 6.48 11.64
CA PRO A 96 -9.67 5.93 12.95
C PRO A 96 -10.06 4.45 12.88
N ARG A 97 -10.69 4.02 11.78
CA ARG A 97 -11.11 2.62 11.62
C ARG A 97 -9.94 1.64 11.56
N SER A 98 -8.86 1.99 10.88
CA SER A 98 -7.64 1.16 10.84
C SER A 98 -6.99 1.06 12.23
N VAL A 99 -6.92 2.18 12.97
CA VAL A 99 -6.37 2.21 14.33
C VAL A 99 -7.20 1.31 15.27
N GLU A 100 -8.53 1.41 15.21
CA GLU A 100 -9.45 0.55 15.96
C GLU A 100 -9.20 -0.94 15.66
N LEU A 101 -9.15 -1.31 14.39
CA LEU A 101 -8.94 -2.70 13.97
C LEU A 101 -7.56 -3.22 14.35
N THR A 102 -6.51 -2.39 14.24
CA THR A 102 -5.16 -2.74 14.73
C THR A 102 -5.17 -2.97 16.24
N SER A 103 -5.76 -2.08 17.02
CA SER A 103 -5.88 -2.22 18.48
C SER A 103 -6.62 -3.50 18.83
N ARG A 104 -7.76 -3.76 18.18
CA ARG A 104 -8.55 -4.99 18.38
C ARG A 104 -7.77 -6.24 18.03
N ARG A 105 -6.99 -6.22 16.95
CA ARG A 105 -6.11 -7.33 16.58
C ARG A 105 -5.11 -7.63 17.70
N PHE A 106 -4.39 -6.63 18.19
CA PHE A 106 -3.39 -6.79 19.23
C PHE A 106 -3.98 -7.32 20.53
N GLU A 107 -5.16 -6.82 20.91
CA GLU A 107 -5.91 -7.34 22.07
C GLU A 107 -6.21 -8.84 21.92
N LEU A 108 -6.77 -9.27 20.78
CA LEU A 108 -7.12 -10.66 20.49
C LEU A 108 -5.93 -11.62 20.49
N TYR A 109 -4.74 -11.12 20.15
CA TYR A 109 -3.52 -11.92 20.14
C TYR A 109 -2.68 -11.77 21.43
N GLY A 110 -3.14 -10.99 22.41
CA GLY A 110 -2.46 -10.80 23.69
C GLY A 110 -1.10 -10.11 23.57
N VAL A 111 -0.93 -9.26 22.55
CA VAL A 111 0.34 -8.54 22.28
C VAL A 111 0.14 -7.05 22.54
N LYS A 112 1.15 -6.38 23.08
CA LYS A 112 1.11 -4.93 23.37
C LYS A 112 1.67 -4.11 22.24
N GLY A 113 1.14 -2.90 22.06
CA GLY A 113 1.61 -1.88 21.13
C GLY A 113 0.96 -0.53 21.44
N HIS A 114 1.44 0.54 20.83
CA HIS A 114 0.84 1.86 20.88
C HIS A 114 0.25 2.19 19.52
N PHE A 115 -1.01 2.66 19.48
CA PHE A 115 -1.70 2.95 18.21
C PHE A 115 -2.42 4.28 18.30
N GLU A 116 -2.21 5.14 17.29
CA GLU A 116 -2.88 6.43 17.22
C GLU A 116 -3.23 6.83 15.79
N VAL A 117 -4.24 7.69 15.64
CA VAL A 117 -4.54 8.34 14.37
C VAL A 117 -3.45 9.35 14.09
N GLY A 118 -2.78 9.21 12.95
CA GLY A 118 -1.63 10.06 12.61
C GLY A 118 -1.49 10.31 11.11
N ASP A 119 -0.92 11.47 10.79
CA ASP A 119 -0.61 11.88 9.42
C ASP A 119 0.89 11.65 9.15
N ALA A 120 1.21 10.84 8.14
CA ALA A 120 2.59 10.59 7.72
C ALA A 120 3.37 11.87 7.37
N GLU A 121 2.66 12.92 6.92
CA GLU A 121 3.26 14.21 6.57
C GLU A 121 3.48 15.13 7.78
N ASN A 122 3.04 14.74 8.97
CA ASN A 122 3.18 15.52 10.20
C ASN A 122 3.09 14.59 11.42
N LEU A 123 4.19 13.89 11.70
CA LEU A 123 4.26 12.89 12.77
C LEU A 123 4.31 13.57 14.15
N ASN A 124 3.42 13.20 15.05
CA ASN A 124 3.36 13.71 16.41
C ASN A 124 4.35 12.98 17.35
N PHE A 125 5.62 12.87 16.92
CA PHE A 125 6.67 12.22 17.68
C PHE A 125 7.89 13.14 17.79
N ALA A 126 8.65 12.99 18.88
CA ALA A 126 9.94 13.66 19.03
C ALA A 126 10.93 13.19 17.94
N ASN A 127 12.00 13.97 17.77
CA ASN A 127 13.09 13.58 16.90
C ASN A 127 13.80 12.35 17.45
N GLU A 128 14.30 11.48 16.57
CA GLU A 128 15.30 10.46 16.88
C GLU A 128 14.88 9.43 17.94
N ILE A 129 13.63 8.94 17.87
CA ILE A 129 13.10 7.96 18.84
C ILE A 129 12.97 6.55 18.27
N PHE A 130 12.90 6.35 16.95
CA PHE A 130 12.72 5.03 16.37
C PHE A 130 14.00 4.43 15.78
N ASP A 131 14.19 3.13 15.98
CA ASP A 131 15.27 2.35 15.36
C ASP A 131 14.89 1.93 13.95
N LEU A 132 13.58 1.64 13.71
CA LEU A 132 12.99 1.36 12.40
C LEU A 132 11.75 2.21 12.17
N VAL A 133 11.63 2.78 10.96
CA VAL A 133 10.34 3.22 10.42
C VAL A 133 9.99 2.33 9.24
N TYR A 134 8.89 1.62 9.34
CA TYR A 134 8.35 0.74 8.32
C TYR A 134 7.09 1.36 7.71
N SER A 135 6.94 1.30 6.39
CA SER A 135 5.70 1.75 5.72
C SER A 135 5.49 0.94 4.45
N HIS A 136 4.40 0.19 4.38
CA HIS A 136 4.14 -0.71 3.28
C HIS A 136 2.84 -0.36 2.54
N GLY A 137 2.98 0.19 1.33
CA GLY A 137 1.80 0.47 0.50
C GLY A 137 1.04 1.76 0.87
N VAL A 138 1.69 2.75 1.48
CA VAL A 138 1.02 3.92 2.09
C VAL A 138 1.44 5.25 1.46
N LEU A 139 2.74 5.55 1.42
CA LEU A 139 3.22 6.90 1.10
C LEU A 139 2.93 7.37 -0.33
N HIS A 140 2.62 6.46 -1.23
CA HIS A 140 2.17 6.78 -2.59
C HIS A 140 0.70 7.24 -2.66
N HIS A 141 -0.03 7.18 -1.55
CA HIS A 141 -1.35 7.78 -1.35
C HIS A 141 -1.30 9.11 -0.60
N SER A 142 -0.12 9.53 -0.13
CA SER A 142 0.07 10.84 0.51
C SER A 142 0.18 11.94 -0.55
N PRO A 143 -0.54 13.06 -0.44
CA PRO A 143 -0.39 14.21 -1.33
C PRO A 143 1.04 14.73 -1.41
N ASN A 144 1.74 14.81 -0.29
CA ASN A 144 3.15 15.22 -0.23
C ASN A 144 4.04 14.09 0.27
N THR A 145 4.35 13.14 -0.61
CA THR A 145 5.21 11.99 -0.29
C THR A 145 6.60 12.40 0.21
N GLN A 146 7.17 13.52 -0.29
CA GLN A 146 8.47 14.01 0.18
C GLN A 146 8.41 14.45 1.63
N LYS A 147 7.36 15.17 2.03
CA LYS A 147 7.18 15.60 3.42
C LYS A 147 7.08 14.40 4.38
N ALA A 148 6.36 13.34 3.97
CA ALA A 148 6.32 12.10 4.75
C ALA A 148 7.71 11.44 4.90
N ILE A 149 8.54 11.48 3.85
CA ILE A 149 9.91 10.96 3.90
C ILE A 149 10.79 11.83 4.82
N ASP A 150 10.61 13.16 4.80
CA ASP A 150 11.33 14.07 5.69
C ASP A 150 10.98 13.85 7.17
N GLU A 151 9.70 13.55 7.47
CA GLU A 151 9.24 13.17 8.79
C GLU A 151 9.83 11.81 9.23
N ILE A 152 9.88 10.82 8.34
CA ILE A 152 10.56 9.54 8.61
C ILE A 152 12.02 9.80 8.99
N TYR A 153 12.72 10.63 8.21
CA TYR A 153 14.10 11.00 8.54
C TYR A 153 14.23 11.66 9.91
N ARG A 154 13.31 12.56 10.26
CA ARG A 154 13.31 13.30 11.52
C ARG A 154 13.17 12.38 12.73
N VAL A 155 12.22 11.45 12.70
CA VAL A 155 11.90 10.58 13.84
C VAL A 155 12.85 9.39 13.99
N LEU A 156 13.62 9.05 12.97
CA LEU A 156 14.63 7.99 13.03
C LEU A 156 15.83 8.45 13.86
N LYS A 157 16.32 7.57 14.73
CA LYS A 157 17.60 7.71 15.43
C LYS A 157 18.77 7.81 14.43
N PRO A 158 19.89 8.44 14.77
CA PRO A 158 21.13 8.30 14.00
C PRO A 158 21.48 6.82 13.82
N GLY A 159 21.75 6.39 12.58
CA GLY A 159 21.95 4.97 12.23
C GLY A 159 20.67 4.14 12.16
N GLY A 160 19.50 4.70 12.48
CA GLY A 160 18.19 4.07 12.31
C GLY A 160 17.88 3.80 10.86
N LYS A 161 16.99 2.84 10.60
CA LYS A 161 16.67 2.35 9.25
C LYS A 161 15.23 2.64 8.89
N THR A 162 14.98 2.89 7.61
CA THR A 162 13.60 2.82 7.08
C THR A 162 13.48 1.76 6.00
N ILE A 163 12.30 1.13 5.96
CA ILE A 163 11.88 0.21 4.91
C ILE A 163 10.54 0.72 4.40
N VAL A 164 10.54 1.30 3.20
CA VAL A 164 9.33 1.85 2.56
C VAL A 164 9.02 1.08 1.28
N MET A 165 7.76 0.67 1.09
CA MET A 165 7.27 0.12 -0.16
C MET A 165 6.43 1.16 -0.90
N LEU A 166 6.79 1.41 -2.16
CA LEU A 166 6.05 2.28 -3.10
C LEU A 166 5.64 1.46 -4.34
N TYR A 167 4.65 1.95 -5.09
CA TYR A 167 4.28 1.35 -6.37
C TYR A 167 5.33 1.65 -7.45
N HIS A 168 5.75 0.57 -8.15
CA HIS A 168 6.83 0.63 -9.13
C HIS A 168 6.32 1.00 -10.53
N LYS A 169 6.80 2.15 -11.05
CA LYS A 169 6.43 2.65 -12.37
C LYS A 169 6.88 1.75 -13.51
N ASN A 170 8.06 1.12 -13.39
CA ASN A 170 8.60 0.23 -14.43
C ASN A 170 8.17 -1.24 -14.21
N SER A 171 6.93 -1.46 -13.80
CA SER A 171 6.36 -2.78 -13.56
C SER A 171 5.45 -3.25 -14.68
N TYR A 172 5.29 -4.58 -14.80
CA TYR A 172 4.25 -5.19 -15.64
C TYR A 172 2.86 -4.65 -15.26
N ASN A 173 2.57 -4.55 -13.95
CA ASN A 173 1.26 -4.11 -13.48
C ASN A 173 0.91 -2.69 -13.96
N TYR A 174 1.85 -1.75 -13.93
CA TYR A 174 1.60 -0.40 -14.40
C TYR A 174 1.45 -0.32 -15.92
N TRP A 175 2.43 -0.85 -16.69
CA TRP A 175 2.46 -0.66 -18.13
C TRP A 175 1.46 -1.54 -18.87
N VAL A 176 1.36 -2.81 -18.52
CA VAL A 176 0.50 -3.74 -19.24
C VAL A 176 -0.90 -3.79 -18.62
N ASN A 177 -0.99 -4.12 -17.32
CA ASN A 177 -2.31 -4.28 -16.72
C ASN A 177 -3.08 -2.96 -16.63
N ILE A 178 -2.51 -1.91 -15.98
CA ILE A 178 -3.26 -0.66 -15.74
C ILE A 178 -3.42 0.13 -17.03
N ARG A 179 -2.33 0.43 -17.75
CA ARG A 179 -2.42 1.34 -18.91
C ARG A 179 -3.04 0.72 -20.13
N ILE A 180 -2.77 -0.56 -20.42
CA ILE A 180 -3.28 -1.23 -21.64
C ILE A 180 -4.57 -1.98 -21.31
N LEU A 181 -4.51 -3.05 -20.51
CA LEU A 181 -5.66 -3.94 -20.32
C LEU A 181 -6.84 -3.24 -19.65
N ARG A 182 -6.59 -2.51 -18.57
CA ARG A 182 -7.65 -1.73 -17.88
C ARG A 182 -8.09 -0.53 -18.70
N GLY A 183 -7.17 0.11 -19.45
CA GLY A 183 -7.53 1.18 -20.40
C GLY A 183 -8.52 0.71 -21.46
N ILE A 184 -8.29 -0.47 -22.05
CA ILE A 184 -9.21 -1.10 -23.00
C ILE A 184 -10.55 -1.42 -22.30
N ALA A 185 -10.52 -2.04 -21.11
CA ALA A 185 -11.74 -2.36 -20.37
C ALA A 185 -12.56 -1.09 -20.06
N PHE A 186 -11.91 0.00 -19.66
CA PHE A 186 -12.58 1.27 -19.41
C PHE A 186 -13.18 1.89 -20.65
N ALA A 187 -12.49 1.81 -21.80
CA ALA A 187 -13.04 2.25 -23.10
C ALA A 187 -14.28 1.42 -23.47
N LEU A 188 -14.23 0.10 -23.31
CA LEU A 188 -15.38 -0.78 -23.57
C LEU A 188 -16.57 -0.43 -22.66
N ILE A 189 -16.37 -0.25 -21.36
CA ILE A 189 -17.43 0.17 -20.42
C ILE A 189 -18.04 1.52 -20.85
N ARG A 190 -17.18 2.47 -21.23
CA ARG A 190 -17.64 3.80 -21.67
C ARG A 190 -18.51 3.75 -22.92
N HIS A 191 -18.23 2.80 -23.83
CA HIS A 191 -19.00 2.55 -25.05
C HIS A 191 -20.11 1.51 -24.84
N GLU A 192 -20.55 1.32 -23.59
CA GLU A 192 -21.69 0.47 -23.23
C GLU A 192 -21.56 -1.01 -23.62
N PHE A 193 -20.31 -1.50 -23.68
CA PHE A 193 -20.08 -2.94 -23.87
C PHE A 193 -20.68 -3.74 -22.70
N PRO A 194 -21.40 -4.86 -22.96
CA PRO A 194 -22.08 -5.62 -21.91
C PRO A 194 -21.15 -6.06 -20.78
N ILE A 195 -21.46 -5.66 -19.54
CA ILE A 195 -20.63 -5.91 -18.35
C ILE A 195 -20.48 -7.40 -18.06
N GLU A 196 -21.54 -8.19 -18.26
CA GLU A 196 -21.52 -9.65 -18.07
C GLU A 196 -20.54 -10.32 -19.04
N LEU A 197 -20.47 -9.82 -20.29
CA LEU A 197 -19.54 -10.33 -21.29
C LEU A 197 -18.10 -9.91 -20.93
N LEU A 198 -17.92 -8.66 -20.50
CA LEU A 198 -16.62 -8.17 -20.03
C LEU A 198 -16.12 -8.96 -18.82
N SER A 199 -17.02 -9.31 -17.89
CA SER A 199 -16.71 -10.17 -16.74
C SER A 199 -16.19 -11.55 -17.17
N LYS A 200 -16.83 -12.18 -18.15
CA LYS A 200 -16.38 -13.49 -18.69
C LYS A 200 -14.99 -13.43 -19.32
N PHE A 201 -14.67 -12.36 -20.04
CA PHE A 201 -13.35 -12.20 -20.67
C PHE A 201 -12.25 -11.82 -19.71
N THR A 202 -12.56 -11.00 -18.69
CA THR A 202 -11.57 -10.47 -17.76
C THR A 202 -11.44 -11.26 -16.48
N GLY A 203 -12.43 -12.07 -16.12
CA GLY A 203 -12.53 -12.74 -14.83
C GLY A 203 -12.82 -11.78 -13.66
N ILE A 204 -13.16 -10.52 -13.94
CA ILE A 204 -13.52 -9.54 -12.91
C ILE A 204 -14.98 -9.75 -12.53
N ASN A 205 -15.28 -9.72 -11.22
CA ASN A 205 -16.64 -9.83 -10.71
C ASN A 205 -17.53 -8.71 -11.30
N VAL A 206 -18.78 -9.05 -11.63
CA VAL A 206 -19.78 -8.14 -12.21
C VAL A 206 -20.01 -6.93 -11.30
N ASP A 207 -20.16 -7.14 -9.98
CA ASP A 207 -20.41 -6.05 -9.02
C ASP A 207 -19.28 -5.03 -9.04
N LEU A 208 -18.02 -5.51 -9.10
CA LEU A 208 -16.86 -4.63 -9.21
C LEU A 208 -16.83 -3.87 -10.55
N LEU A 209 -17.25 -4.51 -11.65
CA LEU A 209 -17.38 -3.84 -12.94
C LEU A 209 -18.47 -2.78 -12.92
N CYS A 210 -19.59 -3.01 -12.23
CA CYS A 210 -20.65 -2.03 -12.02
C CYS A 210 -20.17 -0.85 -11.16
N GLU A 211 -19.32 -1.08 -10.14
CA GLU A 211 -18.67 0.01 -9.39
C GLU A 211 -17.78 0.85 -10.33
N TYR A 212 -16.99 0.22 -11.20
CA TYR A 212 -16.18 0.92 -12.22
C TYR A 212 -17.05 1.70 -13.21
N GLU A 213 -18.16 1.14 -13.68
CA GLU A 213 -19.08 1.80 -14.61
C GLU A 213 -19.60 3.12 -14.02
N LYS A 214 -20.04 3.12 -12.74
CA LYS A 214 -20.52 4.33 -12.06
C LYS A 214 -19.45 5.42 -12.05
N VAL A 215 -18.21 5.06 -11.74
CA VAL A 215 -17.09 6.01 -11.70
C VAL A 215 -16.74 6.49 -13.10
N ILE A 216 -16.74 5.61 -14.11
CA ILE A 216 -16.39 5.92 -15.50
C ILE A 216 -17.42 6.85 -16.11
N LYS A 217 -18.72 6.57 -15.95
CA LYS A 217 -19.81 7.39 -16.50
C LYS A 217 -19.94 8.74 -15.79
N GLY A 218 -19.51 8.83 -14.53
CA GLY A 218 -19.50 10.09 -13.77
C GLY A 218 -18.45 11.11 -14.23
N LYS A 219 -17.57 10.76 -15.18
CA LYS A 219 -16.45 11.62 -15.61
C LYS A 219 -16.42 11.77 -17.14
N SER A 220 -16.40 13.01 -17.63
CA SER A 220 -16.40 13.30 -19.07
C SER A 220 -15.10 12.91 -19.78
N GLN A 221 -13.96 13.09 -19.13
CA GLN A 221 -12.62 12.75 -19.66
C GLN A 221 -11.82 11.93 -18.65
N TRP A 222 -11.03 11.00 -19.16
CA TRP A 222 -10.17 10.11 -18.38
C TRP A 222 -8.70 10.33 -18.74
N THR A 223 -7.89 10.52 -17.71
CA THR A 223 -6.43 10.62 -17.81
C THR A 223 -5.78 9.28 -17.41
N VAL A 224 -4.48 9.15 -17.72
CA VAL A 224 -3.67 8.02 -17.21
C VAL A 224 -3.64 8.00 -15.67
N GLN A 225 -3.70 9.19 -15.04
CA GLN A 225 -3.76 9.29 -13.58
C GLN A 225 -5.08 8.74 -13.02
N ASP A 226 -6.20 8.96 -13.72
CA ASP A 226 -7.49 8.37 -13.32
C ASP A 226 -7.48 6.85 -13.44
N LEU A 227 -6.89 6.32 -14.52
CA LEU A 227 -6.70 4.87 -14.65
C LEU A 227 -5.84 4.33 -13.50
N LEU A 228 -4.76 5.00 -13.14
CA LEU A 228 -3.91 4.60 -12.03
C LEU A 228 -4.67 4.60 -10.71
N ASN A 229 -5.30 5.71 -10.37
CA ASN A 229 -6.03 5.86 -9.11
C ASN A 229 -7.08 4.75 -8.94
N ASN A 230 -7.88 4.50 -9.96
CA ASN A 230 -8.98 3.54 -9.88
C ASN A 230 -8.56 2.07 -9.99
N ASN A 231 -7.36 1.75 -10.46
CA ASN A 231 -6.94 0.37 -10.70
C ASN A 231 -5.82 -0.14 -9.80
N THR A 232 -5.40 0.63 -8.82
CA THR A 232 -4.44 0.17 -7.80
C THR A 232 -5.15 -0.54 -6.65
N ASP A 233 -6.09 0.15 -6.01
CA ASP A 233 -6.74 -0.33 -4.78
C ASP A 233 -8.27 -0.45 -4.92
N GLY A 234 -8.80 0.00 -6.04
CA GLY A 234 -10.23 -0.12 -6.38
C GLY A 234 -10.84 1.17 -6.92
N PRO A 235 -12.09 1.08 -7.41
CA PRO A 235 -12.80 2.22 -7.99
C PRO A 235 -13.02 3.33 -6.95
N GLY A 236 -12.81 4.57 -7.41
CA GLY A 236 -12.98 5.77 -6.57
C GLY A 236 -11.80 6.08 -5.65
N ASN A 237 -10.70 5.33 -5.69
CA ASN A 237 -9.48 5.72 -4.97
C ASN A 237 -9.00 7.11 -5.45
N PRO A 238 -8.89 8.10 -4.56
CA PRO A 238 -8.64 9.49 -4.96
C PRO A 238 -7.20 9.75 -5.39
N LEU A 239 -6.23 8.98 -4.88
CA LEU A 239 -4.81 9.24 -5.15
C LEU A 239 -3.98 7.97 -5.13
N SER A 240 -3.26 7.73 -6.21
CA SER A 240 -2.15 6.77 -6.26
C SER A 240 -1.00 7.35 -7.08
N LYS A 241 0.22 7.07 -6.67
CA LYS A 241 1.44 7.47 -7.36
C LYS A 241 2.29 6.25 -7.67
N VAL A 242 3.07 6.33 -8.72
CA VAL A 242 4.07 5.31 -9.09
C VAL A 242 5.43 5.97 -9.23
N PHE A 243 6.48 5.25 -8.84
CA PHE A 243 7.84 5.77 -8.80
C PHE A 243 8.81 4.84 -9.54
N THR A 244 9.76 5.42 -10.23
CA THR A 244 10.95 4.72 -10.71
C THR A 244 11.99 4.60 -9.59
N ARG A 245 12.93 3.65 -9.73
CA ARG A 245 14.05 3.53 -8.77
C ARG A 245 14.87 4.83 -8.62
N PRO A 246 15.23 5.56 -9.73
CA PRO A 246 15.94 6.82 -9.60
C PRO A 246 15.15 7.92 -8.88
N GLU A 247 13.83 8.06 -9.17
CA GLU A 247 12.96 9.00 -8.47
C GLU A 247 12.92 8.70 -6.97
N ALA A 248 12.66 7.45 -6.59
CA ALA A 248 12.65 7.03 -5.21
C ALA A 248 14.01 7.32 -4.51
N LYS A 249 15.14 6.96 -5.14
CA LYS A 249 16.47 7.26 -4.57
C LYS A 249 16.69 8.76 -4.34
N ARG A 250 16.25 9.63 -5.26
CA ARG A 250 16.35 11.09 -5.08
C ARG A 250 15.55 11.60 -3.89
N MET A 251 14.34 11.05 -3.68
CA MET A 251 13.49 11.43 -2.53
C MET A 251 14.13 11.09 -1.19
N PHE A 252 14.95 10.03 -1.13
CA PHE A 252 15.67 9.59 0.06
C PHE A 252 17.14 10.08 0.10
N SER A 253 17.51 11.10 -0.68
CA SER A 253 18.91 11.57 -0.80
C SER A 253 19.54 12.09 0.49
N ARG A 254 18.74 12.49 1.49
CA ARG A 254 19.23 12.90 2.84
C ARG A 254 19.79 11.73 3.66
N PHE A 255 19.39 10.48 3.32
CA PHE A 255 19.86 9.31 4.05
C PHE A 255 21.29 8.95 3.64
N ARG A 256 22.08 8.47 4.60
CA ARG A 256 23.48 8.09 4.39
C ARG A 256 23.64 6.99 3.34
N SER A 257 22.72 6.04 3.30
CA SER A 257 22.70 4.99 2.32
C SER A 257 21.27 4.69 1.85
N VAL A 258 21.10 4.41 0.55
CA VAL A 258 19.80 4.13 -0.06
C VAL A 258 19.90 2.94 -1.02
N GLY A 259 19.35 1.82 -0.61
CA GLY A 259 19.16 0.62 -1.45
C GLY A 259 17.75 0.52 -2.00
N THR A 260 17.60 -0.10 -3.17
CA THR A 260 16.28 -0.40 -3.74
C THR A 260 16.16 -1.85 -4.13
N LYS A 261 15.01 -2.48 -3.84
CA LYS A 261 14.66 -3.83 -4.30
C LYS A 261 13.28 -3.79 -4.94
N VAL A 262 13.06 -4.63 -5.94
CA VAL A 262 11.75 -4.79 -6.58
C VAL A 262 11.28 -6.22 -6.37
N HIS A 263 9.99 -6.39 -6.07
CA HIS A 263 9.35 -7.68 -5.86
C HIS A 263 7.89 -7.66 -6.31
N TRP A 264 7.24 -8.83 -6.23
CA TRP A 264 5.80 -9.03 -6.41
C TRP A 264 5.30 -8.84 -7.85
N LEU A 265 5.27 -9.93 -8.60
CA LEU A 265 4.71 -9.99 -9.95
C LEU A 265 3.18 -10.09 -9.87
N VAL A 266 2.39 -9.55 -9.21
CA VAL A 266 0.91 -9.61 -9.15
C VAL A 266 0.29 -10.57 -10.19
N LYS A 267 0.51 -11.87 -10.04
CA LYS A 267 0.18 -12.92 -11.04
C LYS A 267 -1.28 -12.94 -11.45
N LYS A 268 -2.20 -12.60 -10.54
CA LYS A 268 -3.64 -12.48 -10.83
C LYS A 268 -3.97 -11.47 -11.94
N ASN A 269 -3.07 -10.52 -12.20
CA ASN A 269 -3.22 -9.51 -13.24
C ASN A 269 -2.60 -9.91 -14.59
N ILE A 270 -2.09 -11.14 -14.71
CA ILE A 270 -1.56 -11.69 -15.95
C ILE A 270 -2.64 -12.60 -16.53
N PRO A 271 -3.33 -12.20 -17.63
CA PRO A 271 -4.40 -13.01 -18.22
C PRO A 271 -3.91 -14.39 -18.65
N LEU A 272 -4.79 -15.38 -18.57
CA LEU A 272 -4.62 -16.76 -19.04
C LEU A 272 -3.51 -17.56 -18.34
N PHE A 273 -2.29 -17.01 -18.24
CA PHE A 273 -1.11 -17.78 -17.83
C PHE A 273 -0.62 -17.46 -16.40
N GLY A 274 -1.09 -16.38 -15.79
CA GLY A 274 -0.53 -15.90 -14.50
C GLY A 274 -0.59 -16.95 -13.40
N LYS A 275 -1.70 -17.70 -13.28
CA LYS A 275 -1.85 -18.74 -12.26
C LYS A 275 -0.89 -19.95 -12.43
N TYR A 276 -0.37 -20.16 -13.64
CA TYR A 276 0.54 -21.27 -13.94
C TYR A 276 2.01 -20.92 -13.78
N ILE A 277 2.35 -19.65 -13.50
CA ILE A 277 3.73 -19.23 -13.29
C ILE A 277 4.27 -19.88 -12.02
N PRO A 278 5.31 -20.75 -12.12
CA PRO A 278 5.89 -21.43 -10.95
C PRO A 278 6.62 -20.43 -10.06
N ARG A 279 6.70 -20.73 -8.75
CA ARG A 279 7.30 -19.83 -7.75
C ARG A 279 8.72 -19.32 -8.09
N PRO A 280 9.67 -20.14 -8.59
CA PRO A 280 10.99 -19.61 -8.94
C PRO A 280 10.94 -18.54 -10.03
N LEU A 281 10.12 -18.75 -11.07
CA LEU A 281 9.95 -17.79 -12.16
C LEU A 281 9.20 -16.53 -11.69
N ASP A 282 8.15 -16.69 -10.86
CA ASP A 282 7.45 -15.59 -10.19
C ASP A 282 8.42 -14.70 -9.40
N TYR A 283 9.29 -15.32 -8.61
CA TYR A 283 10.31 -14.61 -7.85
C TYR A 283 11.29 -13.85 -8.75
N ALA A 284 11.79 -14.49 -9.82
CA ALA A 284 12.72 -13.88 -10.76
C ALA A 284 12.08 -12.71 -11.51
N LEU A 285 10.89 -12.90 -12.09
CA LEU A 285 10.14 -11.84 -12.77
C LEU A 285 9.73 -10.72 -11.81
N GLY A 286 9.33 -11.07 -10.58
CA GLY A 286 9.00 -10.10 -9.54
C GLY A 286 10.18 -9.17 -9.22
N ARG A 287 11.41 -9.63 -9.31
CA ARG A 287 12.62 -8.80 -9.14
C ARG A 287 12.94 -7.89 -10.32
N LEU A 288 12.45 -8.22 -11.51
CA LEU A 288 12.67 -7.44 -12.73
C LEU A 288 11.55 -6.41 -12.96
N VAL A 289 10.30 -6.88 -12.99
CA VAL A 289 9.13 -6.10 -13.38
C VAL A 289 8.02 -6.10 -12.32
N GLY A 290 8.37 -6.37 -11.07
CA GLY A 290 7.44 -6.43 -9.96
C GLY A 290 6.81 -5.08 -9.63
N TRP A 291 5.70 -5.15 -8.90
CA TRP A 291 4.89 -3.99 -8.51
C TRP A 291 5.40 -3.27 -7.27
N ALA A 292 5.99 -4.00 -6.34
CA ALA A 292 6.48 -3.45 -5.08
C ALA A 292 7.94 -2.96 -5.21
N LEU A 293 8.14 -1.65 -5.16
CA LEU A 293 9.45 -1.01 -5.07
C LEU A 293 9.76 -0.72 -3.61
N TYR A 294 10.68 -1.47 -3.04
CA TYR A 294 11.19 -1.24 -1.70
C TYR A 294 12.38 -0.30 -1.70
N ILE A 295 12.34 0.66 -0.81
CA ILE A 295 13.46 1.54 -0.46
C ILE A 295 13.91 1.16 0.94
N ILE A 296 15.19 0.82 1.09
CA ILE A 296 15.82 0.51 2.36
C ILE A 296 16.92 1.55 2.56
N ALA A 297 16.73 2.42 3.53
CA ALA A 297 17.64 3.53 3.75
C ALA A 297 18.08 3.63 5.22
N VAL A 298 19.27 4.18 5.47
CA VAL A 298 19.86 4.39 6.81
C VAL A 298 20.11 5.87 7.01
N LYS A 299 19.65 6.43 8.14
CA LYS A 299 19.92 7.80 8.57
C LYS A 299 21.36 8.05 8.97
#